data_7b1f36b31c5f400fdc5a962a64da650f
#
_entry.id   7b1f36b31c5f400fdc5a962a64da650f
#
_cell.length_a   1.000
_cell.length_b   1.000
_cell.length_c   1.000
_cell.angle_alpha   90.00
_cell.angle_beta   90.00
_cell.angle_gamma   90.00
#
_symmetry.space_group_name_H-M   'P 1'
#
loop_
_entity.id
_entity.type
_entity.pdbx_description
1 polymer ?
#
loop_
_entity_poly.entity_id
_entity_poly.type
_entity_poly.pdbx_seq_one_letter_code
_entity_poly.pdbx_strand_id
1 'polypeptide(L)'
;HLYNAKNQRVFINFESKAIGDTLAWFPYVKEFQDKHKCQVIVSTFHNNFFKEKYPELTFSDKGSVVHNLYAQYNIGWFYEKNDKIDYFKIPTNFRLQTLAKTCTSILGLEYKEIKPLLSFKNTGSTIEGDYVVIAPHGSAHAKYWNHPGGWQSVIDYLNNKGYKVVMITKEP
;
A
#
# COMPACT_ATOMS: atom_id res chain seq x y z
N HIS A 1 23.55 -2.64 22.67
CA HIS A 1 23.65 -3.64 21.60
C HIS A 1 23.30 -3.00 20.27
N LEU A 2 24.14 -3.17 19.26
CA LEU A 2 23.81 -2.78 17.88
C LEU A 2 22.73 -3.73 17.35
N TYR A 3 21.72 -3.18 16.65
CA TYR A 3 20.68 -3.97 15.99
C TYR A 3 21.32 -4.90 14.95
N ASN A 4 21.11 -6.20 15.07
CA ASN A 4 21.60 -7.19 14.10
C ASN A 4 20.55 -8.29 13.91
N ALA A 5 19.78 -8.18 12.84
CA ALA A 5 18.72 -9.11 12.50
C ALA A 5 19.17 -10.23 11.55
N LYS A 6 20.47 -10.34 11.22
CA LYS A 6 20.96 -11.35 10.29
C LYS A 6 20.55 -12.77 10.74
N ASN A 7 19.91 -13.50 9.81
CA ASN A 7 19.34 -14.83 10.02
C ASN A 7 18.25 -14.92 11.12
N GLN A 8 17.78 -13.78 11.64
CA GLN A 8 16.73 -13.72 12.63
C GLN A 8 15.36 -13.58 11.98
N ARG A 9 14.31 -13.95 12.71
CA ARG A 9 12.91 -13.78 12.28
C ARG A 9 12.41 -12.41 12.68
N VAL A 10 11.93 -11.66 11.70
CA VAL A 10 11.35 -10.32 11.88
C VAL A 10 9.93 -10.29 11.34
N PHE A 11 9.01 -9.78 12.13
CA PHE A 11 7.62 -9.63 11.73
C PHE A 11 7.34 -8.19 11.31
N ILE A 12 6.81 -8.00 10.11
CA ILE A 12 6.37 -6.70 9.59
C ILE A 12 4.86 -6.76 9.36
N ASN A 13 4.11 -6.00 10.16
CA ASN A 13 2.66 -6.02 10.20
C ASN A 13 2.09 -4.69 9.71
N PHE A 14 1.20 -4.73 8.73
CA PHE A 14 0.53 -3.55 8.19
C PHE A 14 -0.80 -3.33 8.88
N GLU A 15 -0.99 -2.18 9.51
CA GLU A 15 -2.19 -1.84 10.27
C GLU A 15 -3.30 -1.21 9.42
N SER A 16 -2.98 -0.70 8.23
CA SER A 16 -3.97 -0.10 7.34
C SER A 16 -4.68 -1.14 6.47
N LYS A 17 -6.01 -1.02 6.36
CA LYS A 17 -6.85 -1.78 5.42
C LYS A 17 -6.86 -1.16 4.01
N ALA A 18 -6.33 0.05 3.85
CA ALA A 18 -6.33 0.74 2.57
C ALA A 18 -5.36 0.07 1.58
N ILE A 19 -5.86 -0.22 0.38
CA ILE A 19 -5.04 -0.81 -0.70
C ILE A 19 -3.88 0.11 -1.06
N GLY A 20 -4.14 1.42 -1.19
CA GLY A 20 -3.11 2.41 -1.55
C GLY A 20 -1.94 2.45 -0.56
N ASP A 21 -2.21 2.38 0.73
CA ASP A 21 -1.18 2.30 1.77
C ASP A 21 -0.35 1.03 1.61
N THR A 22 -1.03 -0.11 1.43
CA THR A 22 -0.36 -1.41 1.24
C THR A 22 0.53 -1.39 0.00
N LEU A 23 0.06 -0.87 -1.12
CA LEU A 23 0.85 -0.77 -2.35
C LEU A 23 2.09 0.11 -2.19
N ALA A 24 1.95 1.24 -1.48
CA ALA A 24 3.05 2.17 -1.25
C ALA A 24 4.10 1.64 -0.27
N TRP A 25 3.72 0.78 0.68
CA TRP A 25 4.60 0.30 1.74
C TRP A 25 5.27 -1.04 1.42
N PHE A 26 4.60 -1.91 0.66
CA PHE A 26 5.02 -3.29 0.49
C PHE A 26 6.42 -3.47 -0.12
N PRO A 27 6.87 -2.68 -1.10
CA PRO A 27 8.21 -2.83 -1.68
C PRO A 27 9.34 -2.78 -0.64
N TYR A 28 9.15 -2.02 0.43
CA TYR A 28 10.15 -1.83 1.48
C TYR A 28 10.30 -3.02 2.43
N VAL A 29 9.35 -3.95 2.42
CA VAL A 29 9.47 -5.24 3.12
C VAL A 29 10.63 -6.06 2.55
N LYS A 30 10.73 -6.13 1.23
CA LYS A 30 11.83 -6.80 0.53
C LYS A 30 13.16 -6.07 0.75
N GLU A 31 13.16 -4.75 0.63
CA GLU A 31 14.36 -3.93 0.90
C GLU A 31 14.88 -4.15 2.33
N PHE A 32 13.98 -4.25 3.30
CA PHE A 32 14.34 -4.55 4.69
C PHE A 32 14.99 -5.93 4.82
N GLN A 33 14.40 -6.95 4.21
CA GLN A 33 14.96 -8.30 4.19
C GLN A 33 16.35 -8.31 3.59
N ASP A 34 16.53 -7.65 2.44
CA ASP A 34 17.80 -7.63 1.72
C ASP A 34 18.90 -6.89 2.50
N LYS A 35 18.55 -5.76 3.10
CA LYS A 35 19.48 -4.98 3.93
C LYS A 35 19.96 -5.75 5.15
N HIS A 36 19.03 -6.38 5.86
CA HIS A 36 19.32 -7.03 7.13
C HIS A 36 19.64 -8.51 7.04
N LYS A 37 19.47 -9.13 5.84
CA LYS A 37 19.66 -10.58 5.62
C LYS A 37 18.90 -11.42 6.63
N CYS A 38 17.68 -11.01 6.97
CA CYS A 38 16.80 -11.64 7.93
C CYS A 38 15.70 -12.47 7.26
N GLN A 39 14.96 -13.24 8.05
CA GLN A 39 13.75 -13.94 7.61
C GLN A 39 12.55 -13.05 7.91
N VAL A 40 11.95 -12.44 6.89
CA VAL A 40 10.79 -11.60 7.08
C VAL A 40 9.49 -12.39 7.01
N ILE A 41 8.66 -12.23 8.03
CA ILE A 41 7.27 -12.64 8.05
C ILE A 41 6.45 -11.36 7.89
N VAL A 42 5.60 -11.29 6.87
CA VAL A 42 4.80 -10.11 6.60
C VAL A 42 3.31 -10.42 6.70
N SER A 43 2.55 -9.50 7.28
CA SER A 43 1.09 -9.59 7.35
C SER A 43 0.44 -8.30 6.86
N THR A 44 -0.40 -8.42 5.84
CA THR A 44 -1.22 -7.33 5.30
C THR A 44 -2.66 -7.78 5.14
N PHE A 45 -3.59 -6.82 4.93
CA PHE A 45 -4.96 -7.15 4.56
C PHE A 45 -5.09 -7.62 3.09
N HIS A 46 -3.99 -7.55 2.31
CA HIS A 46 -3.97 -7.79 0.86
C HIS A 46 -2.82 -8.71 0.43
N ASN A 47 -2.48 -9.70 1.25
CA ASN A 47 -1.36 -10.64 1.00
C ASN A 47 -1.39 -11.26 -0.40
N ASN A 48 -2.59 -11.56 -0.93
CA ASN A 48 -2.76 -12.21 -2.22
C ASN A 48 -2.23 -11.39 -3.42
N PHE A 49 -2.09 -10.07 -3.27
CA PHE A 49 -1.49 -9.25 -4.33
C PHE A 49 0.00 -9.47 -4.49
N PHE A 50 0.67 -10.09 -3.52
CA PHE A 50 2.13 -10.13 -3.46
C PHE A 50 2.73 -11.53 -3.40
N LYS A 51 2.00 -12.53 -2.89
CA LYS A 51 2.52 -13.88 -2.59
C LYS A 51 3.31 -14.51 -3.73
N GLU A 52 2.83 -14.40 -4.97
CA GLU A 52 3.49 -15.01 -6.14
C GLU A 52 4.74 -14.25 -6.60
N LYS A 53 4.82 -12.96 -6.29
CA LYS A 53 5.92 -12.07 -6.72
C LYS A 53 7.04 -11.94 -5.71
N TYR A 54 6.81 -12.39 -4.48
CA TYR A 54 7.77 -12.34 -3.39
C TYR A 54 7.84 -13.71 -2.67
N PRO A 55 8.25 -14.77 -3.39
CA PRO A 55 8.27 -16.13 -2.84
C PRO A 55 9.28 -16.30 -1.70
N GLU A 56 10.24 -15.41 -1.57
CA GLU A 56 11.23 -15.37 -0.49
C GLU A 56 10.70 -14.81 0.83
N LEU A 57 9.52 -14.18 0.83
CA LEU A 57 8.86 -13.70 2.03
C LEU A 57 7.89 -14.75 2.59
N THR A 58 7.80 -14.83 3.90
CA THR A 58 6.77 -15.63 4.56
C THR A 58 5.55 -14.77 4.82
N PHE A 59 4.38 -15.19 4.34
CA PHE A 59 3.13 -14.45 4.56
C PHE A 59 2.34 -15.07 5.72
N SER A 60 1.93 -14.22 6.65
CA SER A 60 1.03 -14.56 7.75
C SER A 60 -0.33 -13.91 7.55
N ASP A 61 -1.39 -14.61 7.88
CA ASP A 61 -2.73 -14.05 7.82
C ASP A 61 -2.93 -13.01 8.92
N LYS A 62 -3.78 -12.03 8.65
CA LYS A 62 -4.07 -10.94 9.59
C LYS A 62 -4.71 -11.51 10.87
N GLY A 63 -4.17 -11.13 12.02
CA GLY A 63 -4.61 -11.62 13.32
C GLY A 63 -3.95 -12.92 13.79
N SER A 64 -3.14 -13.58 12.97
CA SER A 64 -2.38 -14.76 13.38
C SER A 64 -1.28 -14.41 14.40
N VAL A 65 -1.08 -15.29 15.36
CA VAL A 65 0.02 -15.15 16.32
C VAL A 65 1.31 -15.65 15.70
N VAL A 66 2.35 -14.84 15.76
CA VAL A 66 3.69 -15.19 15.27
C VAL A 66 4.66 -15.24 16.43
N HIS A 67 5.37 -16.37 16.56
CA HIS A 67 6.28 -16.65 17.68
C HIS A 67 7.75 -16.57 17.28
N ASN A 68 8.62 -16.53 18.30
CA ASN A 68 10.07 -16.57 18.15
C ASN A 68 10.61 -15.44 17.26
N LEU A 69 10.20 -14.23 17.57
CA LEU A 69 10.59 -13.02 16.85
C LEU A 69 11.78 -12.34 17.52
N TYR A 70 12.74 -11.92 16.71
CA TYR A 70 13.81 -11.01 17.11
C TYR A 70 13.30 -9.57 17.21
N ALA A 71 12.46 -9.17 16.26
CA ALA A 71 11.85 -7.84 16.21
C ALA A 71 10.49 -7.87 15.51
N GLN A 72 9.66 -6.88 15.83
CA GLN A 72 8.39 -6.61 15.16
C GLN A 72 8.31 -5.14 14.78
N TYR A 73 7.82 -4.89 13.57
CA TYR A 73 7.51 -3.56 13.06
C TYR A 73 6.03 -3.49 12.70
N ASN A 74 5.35 -2.45 13.16
CA ASN A 74 3.99 -2.14 12.75
C ASN A 74 4.03 -0.93 11.82
N ILE A 75 3.54 -1.11 10.59
CA ILE A 75 3.45 -0.07 9.58
C ILE A 75 2.01 0.44 9.54
N GLY A 76 1.81 1.69 9.85
CA GLY A 76 0.48 2.27 9.95
C GLY A 76 0.48 3.73 10.37
N TRP A 77 -0.69 4.21 10.71
CA TRP A 77 -0.96 5.56 11.18
C TRP A 77 -1.21 5.51 12.68
N PHE A 78 -0.28 6.03 13.46
CA PHE A 78 -0.36 5.95 14.92
C PHE A 78 -0.55 7.33 15.52
N TYR A 79 -1.57 7.45 16.35
CA TYR A 79 -1.94 8.67 17.04
C TYR A 79 -1.97 8.45 18.55
N GLU A 80 -1.56 9.45 19.29
CA GLU A 80 -1.86 9.61 20.72
C GLU A 80 -3.26 10.19 20.90
N LYS A 81 -3.65 10.43 22.14
CA LYS A 81 -4.85 11.20 22.47
C LYS A 81 -4.78 12.58 21.82
N ASN A 82 -5.95 13.08 21.36
CA ASN A 82 -6.10 14.37 20.68
C ASN A 82 -5.40 14.49 19.30
N ASP A 83 -5.38 13.40 18.53
CA ASP A 83 -4.85 13.36 17.15
C ASP A 83 -3.38 13.81 16.99
N LYS A 84 -2.61 13.77 18.08
CA LYS A 84 -1.17 13.95 18.00
C LYS A 84 -0.50 12.71 17.44
N ILE A 85 0.59 12.91 16.69
CA ILE A 85 1.38 11.80 16.15
C ILE A 85 2.08 11.09 17.30
N ASP A 86 1.96 9.76 17.34
CA ASP A 86 2.69 8.90 18.26
C ASP A 86 4.14 8.69 17.75
N TYR A 87 5.04 9.58 18.16
CA TYR A 87 6.43 9.53 17.74
C TYR A 87 7.24 8.35 18.30
N PHE A 88 6.69 7.59 19.24
CA PHE A 88 7.29 6.31 19.66
C PHE A 88 7.12 5.23 18.60
N LYS A 89 6.03 5.28 17.85
CA LYS A 89 5.70 4.31 16.79
C LYS A 89 6.08 4.78 15.40
N ILE A 90 6.06 6.09 15.17
CA ILE A 90 6.45 6.70 13.89
C ILE A 90 7.50 7.78 14.16
N PRO A 91 8.75 7.59 13.74
CA PRO A 91 9.84 8.52 14.08
C PRO A 91 9.76 9.88 13.37
N THR A 92 8.83 10.05 12.43
CA THR A 92 8.70 11.26 11.61
C THR A 92 7.25 11.72 11.50
N ASN A 93 7.05 13.00 11.18
CA ASN A 93 5.72 13.53 10.91
C ASN A 93 5.22 13.06 9.54
N PHE A 94 4.40 12.03 9.52
CA PHE A 94 3.84 11.45 8.30
C PHE A 94 2.91 12.39 7.52
N ARG A 95 2.39 13.46 8.14
CA ARG A 95 1.57 14.47 7.45
C ARG A 95 2.39 15.34 6.48
N LEU A 96 3.72 15.33 6.63
CA LEU A 96 4.64 16.15 5.84
C LEU A 96 5.50 15.32 4.87
N GLN A 97 5.17 14.05 4.65
CA GLN A 97 5.95 13.17 3.78
C GLN A 97 5.07 12.17 3.03
N THR A 98 5.65 11.51 2.03
CA THR A 98 4.95 10.50 1.26
C THR A 98 4.69 9.23 2.08
N LEU A 99 3.70 8.42 1.66
CA LEU A 99 3.42 7.10 2.23
C LEU A 99 4.67 6.23 2.29
N ALA A 100 5.39 6.16 1.17
CA ALA A 100 6.62 5.39 1.03
C ALA A 100 7.71 5.84 2.02
N LYS A 101 7.90 7.15 2.17
CA LYS A 101 8.88 7.69 3.12
C LYS A 101 8.50 7.43 4.57
N THR A 102 7.21 7.39 4.89
CA THR A 102 6.74 6.99 6.22
C THR A 102 7.14 5.54 6.53
N CYS A 103 6.92 4.63 5.59
CA CYS A 103 7.32 3.23 5.77
C CYS A 103 8.84 3.08 5.94
N THR A 104 9.64 3.73 5.09
CA THR A 104 11.11 3.65 5.21
C THR A 104 11.61 4.23 6.52
N SER A 105 10.99 5.29 7.03
CA SER A 105 11.33 5.88 8.33
C SER A 105 11.08 4.91 9.49
N ILE A 106 9.95 4.19 9.48
CA ILE A 106 9.64 3.16 10.49
C ILE A 106 10.63 1.99 10.42
N LEU A 107 10.96 1.56 9.20
CA LEU A 107 11.85 0.42 8.97
C LEU A 107 13.35 0.77 9.07
N GLY A 108 13.71 2.04 9.28
CA GLY A 108 15.10 2.49 9.28
C GLY A 108 15.82 2.29 7.95
N LEU A 109 15.07 2.45 6.84
CA LEU A 109 15.59 2.34 5.49
C LEU A 109 15.86 3.72 4.89
N GLU A 110 16.81 3.78 3.97
CA GLU A 110 16.95 4.93 3.10
C GLU A 110 15.80 4.95 2.08
N TYR A 111 15.21 6.14 1.87
CA TYR A 111 14.11 6.28 0.93
C TYR A 111 14.60 6.26 -0.52
N LYS A 112 14.00 5.41 -1.31
CA LYS A 112 14.03 5.43 -2.78
C LYS A 112 12.65 5.02 -3.29
N GLU A 113 12.23 5.51 -4.44
CA GLU A 113 10.95 5.14 -5.02
C GLU A 113 11.03 3.74 -5.63
N ILE A 114 10.13 2.86 -5.23
CA ILE A 114 10.08 1.47 -5.71
C ILE A 114 8.63 1.13 -6.05
N LYS A 115 8.40 0.62 -7.26
CA LYS A 115 7.09 0.10 -7.66
C LYS A 115 6.85 -1.28 -7.05
N PRO A 116 5.65 -1.55 -6.51
CA PRO A 116 5.30 -2.90 -6.07
C PRO A 116 5.20 -3.86 -7.27
N LEU A 117 5.68 -5.08 -7.11
CA LEU A 117 5.37 -6.18 -8.02
C LEU A 117 4.06 -6.81 -7.56
N LEU A 118 3.12 -6.97 -8.47
CA LEU A 118 1.78 -7.44 -8.14
C LEU A 118 1.45 -8.72 -8.89
N SER A 119 0.77 -9.63 -8.20
CA SER A 119 0.24 -10.87 -8.75
C SER A 119 -1.15 -10.61 -9.30
N PHE A 120 -1.27 -10.53 -10.62
CA PHE A 120 -2.56 -10.44 -11.31
C PHE A 120 -2.71 -11.59 -12.29
N LYS A 121 -3.88 -12.19 -12.29
CA LYS A 121 -4.33 -12.98 -13.44
C LYS A 121 -4.91 -12.00 -14.45
N ASN A 122 -4.23 -11.87 -15.59
CA ASN A 122 -4.80 -11.14 -16.72
C ASN A 122 -5.91 -12.02 -17.32
N THR A 123 -7.16 -11.63 -17.03
CA THR A 123 -8.35 -12.32 -17.59
C THR A 123 -8.79 -11.72 -18.93
N GLY A 124 -8.01 -10.80 -19.48
CA GLY A 124 -8.38 -10.02 -20.66
C GLY A 124 -9.38 -8.90 -20.34
N SER A 125 -9.65 -8.08 -21.33
CA SER A 125 -10.74 -7.08 -21.26
C SER A 125 -12.01 -7.68 -21.84
N THR A 126 -13.13 -7.49 -21.16
CA THR A 126 -14.47 -7.78 -21.69
C THR A 126 -15.03 -6.63 -22.54
N ILE A 127 -14.27 -5.53 -22.62
CA ILE A 127 -14.66 -4.32 -23.33
C ILE A 127 -13.84 -4.24 -24.61
N GLU A 128 -14.53 -4.25 -25.76
CA GLU A 128 -13.91 -4.13 -27.07
C GLU A 128 -13.56 -2.68 -27.39
N GLY A 129 -12.42 -2.48 -28.07
CA GLY A 129 -11.91 -1.18 -28.52
C GLY A 129 -11.21 -0.38 -27.41
N ASP A 130 -10.84 0.84 -27.76
CA ASP A 130 -10.15 1.74 -26.86
C ASP A 130 -11.13 2.35 -25.84
N TYR A 131 -10.76 2.31 -24.57
CA TYR A 131 -11.58 2.85 -23.50
C TYR A 131 -10.75 3.54 -22.42
N VAL A 132 -11.40 4.46 -21.71
CA VAL A 132 -10.85 5.13 -20.52
C VAL A 132 -11.69 4.75 -19.32
N VAL A 133 -11.03 4.32 -18.25
CA VAL A 133 -11.69 4.02 -16.99
C VAL A 133 -11.67 5.25 -16.10
N ILE A 134 -12.83 5.63 -15.57
CA ILE A 134 -12.98 6.70 -14.59
C ILE A 134 -13.47 6.14 -13.25
N ALA A 135 -12.97 6.68 -12.14
CA ALA A 135 -13.37 6.33 -10.78
C ALA A 135 -13.75 7.62 -10.02
N PRO A 136 -14.97 8.14 -10.17
CA PRO A 136 -15.35 9.44 -9.61
C PRO A 136 -15.48 9.42 -8.08
N HIS A 137 -15.64 8.26 -7.48
CA HIS A 137 -15.87 8.10 -6.05
C HIS A 137 -14.62 7.60 -5.32
N GLY A 138 -14.31 8.20 -4.20
CA GLY A 138 -13.26 7.78 -3.27
C GLY A 138 -13.84 7.30 -1.93
N SER A 139 -12.98 6.86 -1.04
CA SER A 139 -13.36 6.43 0.33
C SER A 139 -13.75 7.58 1.27
N ALA A 140 -13.52 8.83 0.88
CA ALA A 140 -13.89 10.03 1.63
C ALA A 140 -14.34 11.15 0.70
N HIS A 141 -15.32 11.93 1.12
CA HIS A 141 -15.89 13.03 0.34
C HIS A 141 -14.83 14.09 -0.06
N ALA A 142 -13.83 14.32 0.77
CA ALA A 142 -12.72 15.22 0.45
C ALA A 142 -11.88 14.81 -0.76
N LYS A 143 -12.04 13.57 -1.25
CA LYS A 143 -11.39 13.05 -2.46
C LYS A 143 -12.25 13.19 -3.72
N TYR A 144 -13.48 13.64 -3.58
CA TYR A 144 -14.38 13.80 -4.72
C TYR A 144 -14.05 15.07 -5.48
N TRP A 145 -14.00 14.95 -6.79
CA TRP A 145 -13.97 16.12 -7.65
C TRP A 145 -15.39 16.64 -7.85
N ASN A 146 -15.79 17.64 -7.05
CA ASN A 146 -17.14 18.19 -6.98
C ASN A 146 -17.37 19.38 -7.91
N HIS A 147 -16.61 19.51 -9.00
CA HIS A 147 -16.84 20.55 -9.98
C HIS A 147 -18.20 20.32 -10.67
N PRO A 148 -19.13 21.30 -10.67
CA PRO A 148 -20.43 21.14 -11.32
C PRO A 148 -20.29 20.75 -12.80
N GLY A 149 -20.88 19.62 -13.21
CA GLY A 149 -20.79 19.10 -14.57
C GLY A 149 -19.39 18.61 -14.98
N GLY A 150 -18.39 18.66 -14.11
CA GLY A 150 -17.01 18.35 -14.46
C GLY A 150 -16.83 16.94 -15.01
N TRP A 151 -17.35 15.92 -14.33
CA TRP A 151 -17.27 14.54 -14.83
C TRP A 151 -18.02 14.37 -16.17
N GLN A 152 -19.19 14.99 -16.36
CA GLN A 152 -19.90 14.94 -17.63
C GLN A 152 -19.08 15.57 -18.75
N SER A 153 -18.46 16.72 -18.51
CA SER A 153 -17.58 17.36 -19.49
C SER A 153 -16.39 16.49 -19.89
N VAL A 154 -15.80 15.76 -18.93
CA VAL A 154 -14.71 14.81 -19.23
C VAL A 154 -15.21 13.64 -20.07
N ILE A 155 -16.39 13.08 -19.75
CA ILE A 155 -17.00 11.99 -20.51
C ILE A 155 -17.28 12.43 -21.94
N ASP A 156 -17.90 13.59 -22.12
CA ASP A 156 -18.23 14.14 -23.42
C ASP A 156 -16.98 14.40 -24.28
N TYR A 157 -15.93 14.95 -23.64
CA TYR A 157 -14.65 15.15 -24.30
C TYR A 157 -14.02 13.83 -24.77
N LEU A 158 -14.00 12.81 -23.93
CA LEU A 158 -13.42 11.50 -24.26
C LEU A 158 -14.24 10.79 -25.36
N ASN A 159 -15.57 10.82 -25.27
CA ASN A 159 -16.46 10.26 -26.29
C ASN A 159 -16.25 10.95 -27.64
N ASN A 160 -16.12 12.30 -27.67
CA ASN A 160 -15.82 13.06 -28.88
C ASN A 160 -14.43 12.73 -29.48
N LYS A 161 -13.51 12.17 -28.69
CA LYS A 161 -12.23 11.65 -29.16
C LYS A 161 -12.27 10.18 -29.61
N GLY A 162 -13.43 9.56 -29.56
CA GLY A 162 -13.63 8.16 -29.96
C GLY A 162 -13.36 7.12 -28.89
N TYR A 163 -13.10 7.53 -27.66
CA TYR A 163 -12.94 6.60 -26.55
C TYR A 163 -14.27 6.22 -25.92
N LYS A 164 -14.45 4.95 -25.58
CA LYS A 164 -15.50 4.53 -24.65
C LYS A 164 -15.13 4.94 -23.24
N VAL A 165 -16.08 5.43 -22.45
CA VAL A 165 -15.84 5.75 -21.05
C VAL A 165 -16.51 4.71 -20.16
N VAL A 166 -15.71 4.09 -19.30
CA VAL A 166 -16.16 3.08 -18.35
C VAL A 166 -16.05 3.64 -16.95
N MET A 167 -17.16 3.70 -16.23
CA MET A 167 -17.18 4.14 -14.85
C MET A 167 -17.08 2.92 -13.93
N ILE A 168 -16.14 2.96 -12.99
CA ILE A 168 -16.10 2.00 -11.88
C ILE A 168 -16.57 2.69 -10.60
N THR A 169 -17.51 2.04 -9.92
CA THR A 169 -18.03 2.50 -8.64
C THR A 169 -17.98 1.36 -7.63
N LYS A 170 -18.07 1.70 -6.34
CA LYS A 170 -18.19 0.70 -5.27
C LYS A 170 -19.61 0.16 -5.16
N GLU A 171 -20.56 0.95 -5.59
CA GLU A 171 -21.98 0.62 -5.61
C GLU A 171 -22.48 0.64 -7.05
N PRO A 172 -23.36 -0.28 -7.43
CA PRO A 172 -23.92 -0.31 -8.80
C PRO A 172 -24.79 0.91 -9.11
#